data_ac53c58140a303a622da4ca1cb8d8b96
#
_entry.id   ac53c58140a303a622da4ca1cb8d8b96
#
_cell.length_a   1.000
_cell.length_b   1.000
_cell.length_c   1.000
_cell.angle_alpha   90.00
_cell.angle_beta   90.00
_cell.angle_gamma   90.00
#
_symmetry.space_group_name_H-M   'P 1'
#
loop_
_entity.id
_entity.type
_entity.pdbx_description
1 polymer ?
#
loop_
_entity_poly.entity_id
_entity_poly.type
_entity_poly.pdbx_seq_one_letter_code
_entity_poly.pdbx_strand_id
1 'polypeptide(L)'
;MKRVLLLLVLASATLAEDVYTPPVPLGIKRDGKVRKPRSPIEFPSEEANWIRIRSEHYDVMSSASEEETRDIVGDLETLASVLSSTSARFRREGTQPTTVLVFADRNESNPYFEMLLGRDKPNATGMYVRWPGGGTMFVDASRKRQRIEKTALHELVHDLLRQGEQVPPLWLEEGMAEYFSNADLRNGRVTAGQPVREHMTFLKRGMPIPLDELFAIRAESEASFAGGFYAESWAAVDWLMRLGDDKFFAFLADVERGAAVADALQKHYGKTLKEMDSAIRNPSSRTNYSVELLGARREVPRPEGVKRATLLYELGRFLSHVAGAEEEAQRHYREALRIEPRHAKSLAATGQFEAAIAAGLDDPEVHLSFAETLLTTALGPFAGTFETTEADVEKFRKARRLAERALALKADEGSARAAIGTTYFVETDITPGIEQLQRAHALLPRRADVALNLYALLLRTGRRAEADALYAEAFANARDKQLVFAAKNVLLMSETARANALAKQGQLEEAATIVRALAAATEDAMGRRDLEQQAAQLEGVANVNKHIRMYNDAIGLVNKGRNREAAKMLDELLAVATDAMVIRDAKKLRDEVRKR
;
A
#
# COMPACT_ATOMS: atom_id res chain seq x y z
N MET A 1 -7.15 27.95 -25.45
CA MET A 1 -6.42 26.95 -24.64
C MET A 1 -6.65 27.27 -23.17
N LYS A 2 -7.35 26.42 -22.45
CA LYS A 2 -7.63 26.60 -21.03
C LYS A 2 -6.40 26.13 -20.25
N ARG A 3 -5.74 27.03 -19.52
CA ARG A 3 -4.71 26.63 -18.55
C ARG A 3 -5.41 25.95 -17.40
N VAL A 4 -5.23 24.66 -17.26
CA VAL A 4 -5.67 23.88 -16.10
C VAL A 4 -4.48 23.80 -15.16
N LEU A 5 -4.63 24.34 -13.96
CA LEU A 5 -3.65 24.21 -12.90
C LEU A 5 -3.78 22.79 -12.35
N LEU A 6 -2.81 21.96 -12.65
CA LEU A 6 -2.80 20.56 -12.21
C LEU A 6 -1.69 20.40 -11.18
N LEU A 7 -2.09 20.13 -9.95
CA LEU A 7 -1.20 19.78 -8.86
C LEU A 7 -1.40 18.32 -8.52
N LEU A 8 -0.37 17.53 -8.69
CA LEU A 8 -0.32 16.18 -8.14
C LEU A 8 1.05 15.92 -7.55
N VAL A 9 1.04 15.61 -6.26
CA VAL A 9 2.20 15.03 -5.58
C VAL A 9 1.93 13.54 -5.52
N LEU A 10 2.64 12.79 -6.34
CA LEU A 10 2.78 11.36 -6.13
C LEU A 10 3.83 11.18 -5.03
N ALA A 11 3.41 11.38 -3.80
CA ALA A 11 4.16 10.87 -2.67
C ALA A 11 3.69 9.42 -2.47
N SER A 12 4.48 8.47 -2.92
CA SER A 12 4.45 7.10 -2.38
C SER A 12 5.01 7.11 -0.95
N ALA A 13 4.49 7.98 -0.12
CA ALA A 13 4.72 7.98 1.31
C ALA A 13 3.54 7.25 1.94
N THR A 14 3.69 5.96 2.11
CA THR A 14 2.93 5.23 3.11
C THR A 14 3.10 5.94 4.43
N LEU A 15 2.03 6.54 4.95
CA LEU A 15 1.93 6.93 6.34
C LEU A 15 1.90 5.63 7.17
N ALA A 16 3.08 5.05 7.34
CA ALA A 16 3.29 3.97 8.28
C ALA A 16 3.82 4.59 9.55
N GLU A 17 2.99 4.71 10.56
CA GLU A 17 3.46 4.53 11.93
C GLU A 17 2.28 4.32 12.87
N ASP A 18 2.42 3.22 13.60
CA ASP A 18 1.62 2.67 14.69
C ASP A 18 0.39 1.85 14.27
N VAL A 19 0.60 0.58 14.04
CA VAL A 19 0.04 -0.69 14.52
C VAL A 19 0.59 -1.90 13.76
N TYR A 20 1.17 -1.74 12.58
CA TYR A 20 1.81 -2.85 11.87
C TYR A 20 3.22 -2.44 11.46
N THR A 21 4.21 -2.85 12.24
CA THR A 21 5.57 -2.98 11.68
C THR A 21 5.51 -4.18 10.75
N PRO A 22 5.49 -4.00 9.43
CA PRO A 22 5.64 -5.14 8.54
C PRO A 22 6.93 -5.85 8.94
N PRO A 23 6.97 -7.19 8.88
CA PRO A 23 8.25 -7.89 9.04
C PRO A 23 9.25 -7.22 8.10
N VAL A 24 10.50 -7.09 8.55
CA VAL A 24 11.58 -6.47 7.75
C VAL A 24 11.43 -6.94 6.31
N PRO A 25 11.36 -6.03 5.33
CA PRO A 25 11.13 -6.42 3.96
C PRO A 25 12.10 -7.53 3.57
N LEU A 26 11.59 -8.62 3.03
CA LEU A 26 12.38 -9.78 2.63
C LEU A 26 13.56 -9.30 1.77
N GLY A 27 14.75 -9.79 2.05
CA GLY A 27 15.97 -9.34 1.37
C GLY A 27 16.74 -8.20 2.06
N ILE A 28 16.28 -7.68 3.20
CA ILE A 28 17.05 -6.70 3.97
C ILE A 28 17.94 -7.41 5.00
N LYS A 29 19.19 -6.96 5.10
CA LYS A 29 20.14 -7.39 6.14
C LYS A 29 19.83 -6.67 7.47
N ARG A 30 20.35 -7.22 8.58
CA ARG A 30 20.23 -6.62 9.93
C ARG A 30 20.75 -5.19 10.05
N ASP A 31 21.75 -4.83 9.25
CA ASP A 31 22.30 -3.47 9.18
C ASP A 31 21.46 -2.52 8.31
N GLY A 32 20.24 -2.92 7.95
CA GLY A 32 19.35 -2.15 7.09
C GLY A 32 19.73 -2.17 5.60
N LYS A 33 20.81 -2.88 5.23
CA LYS A 33 21.25 -2.94 3.83
C LYS A 33 20.48 -4.01 3.06
N VAL A 34 20.10 -3.65 1.85
CA VAL A 34 19.47 -4.58 0.91
C VAL A 34 20.45 -5.69 0.53
N ARG A 35 19.99 -6.94 0.54
CA ARG A 35 20.75 -8.08 0.00
C ARG A 35 20.74 -7.99 -1.51
N LYS A 36 21.92 -8.07 -2.11
CA LYS A 36 22.06 -8.22 -3.56
C LYS A 36 22.67 -9.58 -3.84
N PRO A 37 22.17 -10.33 -4.84
CA PRO A 37 22.83 -11.54 -5.29
C PRO A 37 24.22 -11.17 -5.79
N ARG A 38 25.22 -12.03 -5.53
CA ARG A 38 26.59 -11.82 -6.05
C ARG A 38 26.70 -12.19 -7.53
N SER A 39 25.81 -13.03 -8.01
CA SER A 39 25.69 -13.47 -9.41
C SER A 39 24.21 -13.58 -9.75
N PRO A 40 23.81 -13.47 -11.03
CA PRO A 40 22.45 -13.73 -11.45
C PRO A 40 21.97 -15.10 -10.97
N ILE A 41 20.71 -15.18 -10.55
CA ILE A 41 20.06 -16.45 -10.18
C ILE A 41 19.96 -17.31 -11.46
N GLU A 42 20.53 -18.51 -11.46
CA GLU A 42 20.34 -19.45 -12.57
C GLU A 42 18.87 -19.85 -12.69
N PHE A 43 18.36 -19.86 -13.91
CA PHE A 43 17.00 -20.31 -14.17
C PHE A 43 16.91 -21.83 -13.96
N PRO A 44 15.76 -22.35 -13.51
CA PRO A 44 15.55 -23.79 -13.46
C PRO A 44 15.89 -24.46 -14.78
N SER A 45 16.37 -25.70 -14.73
CA SER A 45 16.76 -26.48 -15.90
C SER A 45 15.66 -26.55 -16.97
N GLU A 46 16.02 -26.49 -18.23
CA GLU A 46 15.08 -26.68 -19.35
C GLU A 46 14.61 -28.14 -19.45
N GLU A 47 15.41 -29.07 -18.93
CA GLU A 47 15.11 -30.49 -18.92
C GLU A 47 14.18 -30.89 -17.76
N ALA A 48 14.03 -30.03 -16.75
CA ALA A 48 13.15 -30.30 -15.62
C ALA A 48 11.68 -30.31 -16.05
N ASN A 49 11.02 -31.42 -15.81
CA ASN A 49 9.60 -31.58 -16.11
C ASN A 49 8.76 -30.98 -14.99
N TRP A 50 8.25 -29.79 -15.18
CA TRP A 50 7.37 -29.12 -14.22
C TRP A 50 5.91 -29.47 -14.48
N ILE A 51 5.21 -29.89 -13.43
CA ILE A 51 3.77 -30.16 -13.44
C ILE A 51 3.04 -29.14 -12.56
N ARG A 52 1.78 -28.89 -12.85
CA ARG A 52 0.90 -27.98 -12.11
C ARG A 52 -0.36 -28.67 -11.67
N ILE A 53 -0.72 -28.48 -10.41
CA ILE A 53 -2.00 -28.91 -9.85
C ILE A 53 -2.67 -27.68 -9.22
N ARG A 54 -3.85 -27.34 -9.71
CA ARG A 54 -4.70 -26.29 -9.13
C ARG A 54 -5.79 -26.94 -8.30
N SER A 55 -5.74 -26.71 -7.00
CA SER A 55 -6.76 -27.11 -6.04
C SER A 55 -7.61 -25.91 -5.59
N GLU A 56 -8.43 -26.09 -4.59
CA GLU A 56 -9.31 -25.03 -4.08
C GLU A 56 -8.52 -23.85 -3.51
N HIS A 57 -7.44 -24.12 -2.76
CA HIS A 57 -6.68 -23.10 -2.04
C HIS A 57 -5.25 -22.93 -2.54
N TYR A 58 -4.74 -23.88 -3.36
CA TYR A 58 -3.33 -23.89 -3.77
C TYR A 58 -3.17 -24.06 -5.28
N ASP A 59 -2.21 -23.31 -5.82
CA ASP A 59 -1.73 -23.42 -7.19
C ASP A 59 -0.29 -23.92 -7.15
N VAL A 60 -0.14 -25.24 -7.23
CA VAL A 60 1.14 -25.93 -7.01
C VAL A 60 1.85 -26.17 -8.32
N MET A 61 3.08 -25.66 -8.47
CA MET A 61 4.00 -25.98 -9.56
C MET A 61 5.19 -26.75 -8.98
N SER A 62 5.47 -27.89 -9.54
CA SER A 62 6.43 -28.84 -8.96
C SER A 62 7.30 -29.49 -10.02
N SER A 63 8.61 -29.59 -9.75
CA SER A 63 9.54 -30.45 -10.48
C SER A 63 9.72 -31.83 -9.83
N ALA A 64 9.03 -32.10 -8.71
CA ALA A 64 9.01 -33.43 -8.11
C ALA A 64 8.11 -34.40 -8.90
N SER A 65 8.10 -35.69 -8.53
CA SER A 65 7.24 -36.68 -9.15
C SER A 65 5.75 -36.31 -9.02
N GLU A 66 4.93 -36.84 -9.93
CA GLU A 66 3.46 -36.64 -9.86
C GLU A 66 2.91 -37.18 -8.53
N GLU A 67 3.36 -38.33 -8.07
CA GLU A 67 2.92 -38.94 -6.81
C GLU A 67 3.22 -38.03 -5.62
N GLU A 68 4.47 -37.53 -5.50
CA GLU A 68 4.87 -36.62 -4.42
C GLU A 68 4.11 -35.32 -4.46
N THR A 69 3.93 -34.77 -5.66
CA THR A 69 3.18 -33.50 -5.84
C THR A 69 1.72 -33.66 -5.43
N ARG A 70 1.07 -34.75 -5.82
CA ARG A 70 -0.32 -35.07 -5.43
C ARG A 70 -0.47 -35.25 -3.93
N ASP A 71 0.51 -35.88 -3.29
CA ASP A 71 0.50 -36.06 -1.84
C ASP A 71 0.64 -34.70 -1.12
N ILE A 72 1.58 -33.87 -1.55
CA ILE A 72 1.74 -32.49 -0.98
C ILE A 72 0.43 -31.70 -1.11
N VAL A 73 -0.20 -31.69 -2.29
CA VAL A 73 -1.47 -30.97 -2.51
C VAL A 73 -2.57 -31.53 -1.62
N GLY A 74 -2.70 -32.84 -1.54
CA GLY A 74 -3.71 -33.50 -0.72
C GLY A 74 -3.54 -33.20 0.77
N ASP A 75 -2.30 -33.16 1.24
CA ASP A 75 -1.97 -32.89 2.63
C ASP A 75 -2.23 -31.41 2.97
N LEU A 76 -1.83 -30.48 2.10
CA LEU A 76 -2.10 -29.04 2.24
C LEU A 76 -3.62 -28.78 2.32
N GLU A 77 -4.40 -29.28 1.36
CA GLU A 77 -5.85 -29.08 1.34
C GLU A 77 -6.56 -29.73 2.53
N THR A 78 -6.11 -30.93 2.93
CA THR A 78 -6.70 -31.65 4.06
C THR A 78 -6.48 -30.89 5.35
N LEU A 79 -5.24 -30.47 5.66
CA LEU A 79 -4.97 -29.73 6.89
C LEU A 79 -5.61 -28.35 6.88
N ALA A 80 -5.58 -27.63 5.76
CA ALA A 80 -6.23 -26.31 5.64
C ALA A 80 -7.74 -26.41 5.91
N SER A 81 -8.41 -27.42 5.33
CA SER A 81 -9.85 -27.66 5.53
C SER A 81 -10.17 -27.97 6.99
N VAL A 82 -9.36 -28.81 7.63
CA VAL A 82 -9.56 -29.17 9.03
C VAL A 82 -9.36 -27.98 9.95
N LEU A 83 -8.26 -27.24 9.80
CA LEU A 83 -8.00 -26.06 10.63
C LEU A 83 -9.07 -24.99 10.44
N SER A 84 -9.52 -24.74 9.22
CA SER A 84 -10.60 -23.79 8.92
C SER A 84 -11.94 -24.20 9.54
N SER A 85 -12.20 -25.50 9.69
CA SER A 85 -13.39 -26.01 10.39
C SER A 85 -13.27 -25.93 11.90
N THR A 86 -12.06 -26.02 12.44
CA THR A 86 -11.78 -25.98 13.87
C THR A 86 -11.86 -24.54 14.40
N SER A 87 -11.35 -23.57 13.68
CA SER A 87 -11.38 -22.15 14.10
C SER A 87 -11.56 -21.21 12.92
N ALA A 88 -12.42 -20.19 13.14
CA ALA A 88 -12.58 -19.10 12.18
C ALA A 88 -11.25 -18.37 11.87
N ARG A 89 -10.29 -18.44 12.80
CA ARG A 89 -8.95 -17.82 12.64
C ARG A 89 -8.17 -18.37 11.44
N PHE A 90 -8.43 -19.61 11.05
CA PHE A 90 -7.77 -20.25 9.89
C PHE A 90 -8.58 -20.17 8.60
N ARG A 91 -9.71 -19.46 8.60
CA ARG A 91 -10.48 -19.26 7.37
C ARG A 91 -9.78 -18.30 6.44
N ARG A 92 -9.71 -18.68 5.18
CA ARG A 92 -9.15 -17.80 4.14
C ARG A 92 -10.18 -16.76 3.75
N GLU A 93 -9.78 -15.49 3.79
CA GLU A 93 -10.62 -14.36 3.39
C GLU A 93 -10.49 -14.05 1.89
N GLY A 94 -9.41 -14.48 1.26
CA GLY A 94 -9.11 -14.23 -0.15
C GLY A 94 -9.62 -15.33 -1.09
N THR A 95 -9.96 -14.94 -2.32
CA THR A 95 -10.36 -15.85 -3.41
C THR A 95 -9.16 -16.36 -4.22
N GLN A 96 -7.97 -15.78 -4.03
CA GLN A 96 -6.77 -16.15 -4.78
C GLN A 96 -6.05 -17.33 -4.10
N PRO A 97 -5.73 -18.41 -4.84
CA PRO A 97 -4.95 -19.52 -4.32
C PRO A 97 -3.52 -19.08 -3.96
N THR A 98 -2.95 -19.66 -2.91
CA THR A 98 -1.52 -19.53 -2.63
C THR A 98 -0.71 -20.29 -3.66
N THR A 99 0.26 -19.63 -4.28
CA THR A 99 1.21 -20.29 -5.20
C THR A 99 2.20 -21.13 -4.39
N VAL A 100 2.39 -22.40 -4.76
CA VAL A 100 3.37 -23.29 -4.14
C VAL A 100 4.38 -23.75 -5.18
N LEU A 101 5.66 -23.46 -4.94
CA LEU A 101 6.77 -23.83 -5.82
C LEU A 101 7.58 -24.95 -5.14
N VAL A 102 7.50 -26.15 -5.72
CA VAL A 102 8.15 -27.36 -5.18
C VAL A 102 9.33 -27.73 -6.07
N PHE A 103 10.53 -27.73 -5.52
CA PHE A 103 11.75 -28.03 -6.23
C PHE A 103 12.29 -29.41 -5.86
N ALA A 104 12.45 -30.29 -6.85
CA ALA A 104 13.08 -31.60 -6.67
C ALA A 104 14.62 -31.50 -6.54
N ASP A 105 15.24 -30.46 -7.10
CA ASP A 105 16.66 -30.19 -7.00
C ASP A 105 16.95 -28.97 -6.11
N ARG A 106 17.78 -29.21 -5.09
CA ARG A 106 18.20 -28.15 -4.19
C ARG A 106 19.07 -27.09 -4.88
N ASN A 107 19.84 -27.44 -5.88
CA ASN A 107 20.65 -26.46 -6.60
C ASN A 107 19.78 -25.44 -7.32
N GLU A 108 18.59 -25.85 -7.77
CA GLU A 108 17.63 -24.93 -8.39
C GLU A 108 16.89 -24.06 -7.36
N SER A 109 16.57 -24.61 -6.18
CA SER A 109 15.86 -23.85 -5.13
C SER A 109 16.77 -22.93 -4.31
N ASN A 110 18.02 -23.34 -4.08
CA ASN A 110 18.93 -22.69 -3.14
C ASN A 110 19.19 -21.20 -3.45
N PRO A 111 19.34 -20.76 -4.71
CA PRO A 111 19.53 -19.35 -5.04
C PRO A 111 18.36 -18.45 -4.56
N TYR A 112 17.14 -18.96 -4.60
CA TYR A 112 15.95 -18.25 -4.11
C TYR A 112 15.92 -18.18 -2.58
N PHE A 113 16.28 -19.28 -1.90
CA PHE A 113 16.42 -19.30 -0.44
C PHE A 113 17.52 -18.37 0.05
N GLU A 114 18.70 -18.37 -0.63
CA GLU A 114 19.81 -17.47 -0.28
C GLU A 114 19.45 -16.00 -0.44
N MET A 115 18.64 -15.67 -1.43
CA MET A 115 18.17 -14.31 -1.66
C MET A 115 17.36 -13.79 -0.47
N LEU A 116 16.53 -14.62 0.10
CA LEU A 116 15.65 -14.27 1.22
C LEU A 116 16.34 -14.37 2.58
N LEU A 117 16.94 -15.52 2.85
CA LEU A 117 17.42 -15.89 4.16
C LEU A 117 18.92 -15.60 4.37
N GLY A 118 19.67 -15.39 3.27
CA GLY A 118 21.12 -15.25 3.27
C GLY A 118 21.84 -16.61 3.30
N ARG A 119 23.14 -16.57 3.02
CA ARG A 119 24.00 -17.77 2.92
C ARG A 119 24.20 -18.52 4.23
N ASP A 120 23.95 -17.86 5.35
CA ASP A 120 24.19 -18.43 6.67
C ASP A 120 23.12 -19.46 7.08
N LYS A 121 22.14 -19.73 6.21
CA LYS A 121 21.05 -20.66 6.45
C LYS A 121 20.92 -21.77 5.38
N PRO A 122 21.94 -22.60 5.24
CA PRO A 122 21.98 -23.62 4.20
C PRO A 122 20.96 -24.75 4.40
N ASN A 123 20.19 -24.74 5.50
CA ASN A 123 19.29 -25.83 5.89
C ASN A 123 17.80 -25.50 5.78
N ALA A 124 17.42 -24.29 5.31
CA ALA A 124 16.02 -24.00 5.06
C ALA A 124 15.48 -24.94 3.97
N THR A 125 14.34 -25.58 4.24
CA THR A 125 13.68 -26.52 3.34
C THR A 125 12.32 -26.00 2.87
N GLY A 126 11.80 -24.94 3.51
CA GLY A 126 10.58 -24.28 3.14
C GLY A 126 10.59 -22.82 3.54
N MET A 127 9.61 -22.11 3.04
CA MET A 127 9.40 -20.70 3.35
C MET A 127 8.08 -20.24 2.76
N TYR A 128 7.34 -19.44 3.52
CA TYR A 128 6.15 -18.74 3.05
C TYR A 128 6.38 -17.21 3.03
N VAL A 129 6.00 -16.61 1.91
CA VAL A 129 6.09 -15.17 1.69
C VAL A 129 4.73 -14.64 1.32
N ARG A 130 4.24 -13.65 2.09
CA ARG A 130 2.97 -12.97 1.82
C ARG A 130 3.22 -11.59 1.22
N TRP A 131 2.33 -11.18 0.35
CA TRP A 131 2.20 -9.80 -0.15
C TRP A 131 0.72 -9.41 -0.26
N PRO A 132 0.39 -8.13 -0.43
CA PRO A 132 -0.99 -7.73 -0.69
C PRO A 132 -1.57 -8.48 -1.89
N GLY A 133 -2.71 -9.16 -1.69
CA GLY A 133 -3.38 -9.93 -2.73
C GLY A 133 -2.90 -11.38 -2.94
N GLY A 134 -1.91 -11.88 -2.15
CA GLY A 134 -1.50 -13.29 -2.31
C GLY A 134 -0.32 -13.73 -1.47
N GLY A 135 0.21 -14.89 -1.80
CA GLY A 135 1.41 -15.46 -1.17
C GLY A 135 2.07 -16.51 -2.04
N THR A 136 3.34 -16.78 -1.77
CA THR A 136 4.07 -17.89 -2.37
C THR A 136 4.76 -18.72 -1.29
N MET A 137 4.58 -20.01 -1.38
CA MET A 137 5.27 -21.02 -0.57
C MET A 137 6.35 -21.67 -1.43
N PHE A 138 7.54 -21.80 -0.87
CA PHE A 138 8.64 -22.60 -1.44
C PHE A 138 8.84 -23.86 -0.63
N VAL A 139 9.02 -24.98 -1.32
CA VAL A 139 9.29 -26.28 -0.72
C VAL A 139 10.46 -26.94 -1.43
N ASP A 140 11.50 -27.30 -0.68
CA ASP A 140 12.62 -28.10 -1.14
C ASP A 140 12.27 -29.61 -1.01
N ALA A 141 11.92 -30.23 -2.12
CA ALA A 141 11.59 -31.63 -2.22
C ALA A 141 12.80 -32.55 -2.50
N SER A 142 14.03 -32.03 -2.47
CA SER A 142 15.26 -32.83 -2.63
C SER A 142 15.55 -33.76 -1.44
N ARG A 143 14.75 -33.63 -0.37
CA ARG A 143 14.89 -34.37 0.90
C ARG A 143 13.98 -35.61 0.94
N LYS A 144 14.10 -36.36 2.02
CA LYS A 144 13.20 -37.52 2.27
C LYS A 144 11.76 -37.04 2.42
N ARG A 145 10.80 -37.80 1.85
CA ARG A 145 9.35 -37.52 1.82
C ARG A 145 8.80 -36.96 3.17
N GLN A 146 9.08 -37.60 4.28
CA GLN A 146 8.61 -37.17 5.61
C GLN A 146 9.06 -35.76 6.00
N ARG A 147 10.23 -35.31 5.51
CA ARG A 147 10.69 -33.91 5.73
C ARG A 147 9.98 -32.94 4.82
N ILE A 148 9.62 -33.34 3.60
CA ILE A 148 8.89 -32.53 2.64
C ILE A 148 7.49 -32.25 3.17
N GLU A 149 6.78 -33.27 3.59
CA GLU A 149 5.44 -33.16 4.21
C GLU A 149 5.48 -32.23 5.41
N LYS A 150 6.39 -32.44 6.34
CA LYS A 150 6.56 -31.60 7.52
C LYS A 150 6.81 -30.12 7.15
N THR A 151 7.67 -29.87 6.20
CA THR A 151 7.97 -28.50 5.74
C THR A 151 6.76 -27.86 5.10
N ALA A 152 6.07 -28.55 4.20
CA ALA A 152 4.88 -28.02 3.54
C ALA A 152 3.77 -27.66 4.53
N LEU A 153 3.54 -28.51 5.54
CA LEU A 153 2.56 -28.26 6.59
C LEU A 153 2.98 -27.12 7.53
N HIS A 154 4.26 -26.94 7.80
CA HIS A 154 4.80 -25.80 8.55
C HIS A 154 4.49 -24.48 7.84
N GLU A 155 4.83 -24.39 6.56
CA GLU A 155 4.57 -23.19 5.75
C GLU A 155 3.08 -22.94 5.52
N LEU A 156 2.26 -23.99 5.49
CA LEU A 156 0.80 -23.88 5.47
C LEU A 156 0.26 -23.12 6.68
N VAL A 157 0.78 -23.42 7.88
CA VAL A 157 0.31 -22.75 9.09
C VAL A 157 0.64 -21.26 9.03
N HIS A 158 1.82 -20.89 8.54
CA HIS A 158 2.14 -19.48 8.27
C HIS A 158 1.19 -18.85 7.26
N ASP A 159 0.87 -19.54 6.16
CA ASP A 159 -0.12 -19.06 5.19
C ASP A 159 -1.46 -18.76 5.86
N LEU A 160 -1.99 -19.68 6.64
CA LEU A 160 -3.28 -19.53 7.31
C LEU A 160 -3.27 -18.45 8.41
N LEU A 161 -2.21 -18.36 9.20
CA LEU A 161 -2.09 -17.37 10.27
C LEU A 161 -1.91 -15.96 9.75
N ARG A 162 -1.33 -15.81 8.56
CA ARG A 162 -1.08 -14.50 7.95
C ARG A 162 -2.20 -14.04 7.03
N GLN A 163 -3.35 -14.71 6.97
CA GLN A 163 -4.51 -14.27 6.18
C GLN A 163 -5.23 -13.06 6.80
N GLY A 164 -5.25 -12.92 8.12
CA GLY A 164 -5.87 -11.79 8.82
C GLY A 164 -5.00 -10.54 8.89
N GLU A 165 -5.57 -9.44 9.38
CA GLU A 165 -4.85 -8.18 9.61
C GLU A 165 -3.84 -8.27 10.75
N GLN A 166 -4.07 -9.15 11.72
CA GLN A 166 -3.22 -9.35 12.88
C GLN A 166 -2.45 -10.65 12.76
N VAL A 167 -1.15 -10.58 13.06
CA VAL A 167 -0.24 -11.72 13.07
C VAL A 167 0.14 -12.01 14.53
N PRO A 168 0.13 -13.27 14.97
CA PRO A 168 0.55 -13.62 16.32
C PRO A 168 2.02 -13.23 16.58
N PRO A 169 2.42 -13.06 17.85
CA PRO A 169 3.83 -12.96 18.20
C PRO A 169 4.62 -14.15 17.65
N LEU A 170 5.88 -13.92 17.25
CA LEU A 170 6.68 -14.91 16.52
C LEU A 170 6.77 -16.27 17.22
N TRP A 171 6.95 -16.30 18.55
CA TRP A 171 7.00 -17.55 19.30
C TRP A 171 5.71 -18.38 19.18
N LEU A 172 4.57 -17.71 19.10
CA LEU A 172 3.27 -18.37 19.01
C LEU A 172 2.99 -18.82 17.57
N GLU A 173 3.37 -18.00 16.58
CA GLU A 173 3.30 -18.35 15.17
C GLU A 173 4.17 -19.58 14.85
N GLU A 174 5.45 -19.54 15.22
CA GLU A 174 6.37 -20.67 15.00
C GLU A 174 6.00 -21.90 15.81
N GLY A 175 5.55 -21.70 17.05
CA GLY A 175 5.08 -22.79 17.90
C GLY A 175 3.89 -23.53 17.31
N MET A 176 2.93 -22.83 16.70
CA MET A 176 1.80 -23.42 15.98
C MET A 176 2.25 -24.12 14.69
N ALA A 177 3.15 -23.48 13.93
CA ALA A 177 3.71 -24.09 12.72
C ALA A 177 4.42 -25.42 13.04
N GLU A 178 5.24 -25.46 14.08
CA GLU A 178 5.90 -26.69 14.54
C GLU A 178 4.91 -27.73 15.10
N TYR A 179 3.84 -27.29 15.80
CA TYR A 179 2.83 -28.18 16.35
C TYR A 179 2.05 -28.93 15.26
N PHE A 180 1.59 -28.20 14.22
CA PHE A 180 0.81 -28.79 13.13
C PHE A 180 1.69 -29.39 12.02
N SER A 181 2.95 -28.99 11.88
CA SER A 181 3.87 -29.56 10.88
C SER A 181 4.09 -31.08 11.04
N ASN A 182 3.88 -31.60 12.23
CA ASN A 182 4.05 -33.00 12.57
C ASN A 182 2.71 -33.77 12.58
N ALA A 183 1.65 -33.20 11.98
CA ALA A 183 0.34 -33.85 11.90
C ALA A 183 0.39 -35.11 11.03
N ASP A 184 -0.29 -36.17 11.47
CA ASP A 184 -0.53 -37.37 10.69
C ASP A 184 -1.88 -37.24 9.97
N LEU A 185 -1.84 -37.24 8.65
CA LEU A 185 -3.00 -37.03 7.77
C LEU A 185 -3.54 -38.32 7.16
N ARG A 186 -3.19 -39.47 7.74
CA ARG A 186 -3.57 -40.79 7.21
C ARG A 186 -4.97 -41.23 7.63
N ASN A 187 -5.57 -42.09 6.82
CA ASN A 187 -6.85 -42.75 7.12
C ASN A 187 -8.06 -41.80 7.29
N GLY A 188 -8.05 -40.64 6.63
CA GLY A 188 -9.15 -39.68 6.70
C GLY A 188 -9.27 -38.95 8.06
N ARG A 189 -8.21 -39.00 8.86
CA ARG A 189 -8.10 -38.33 10.16
C ARG A 189 -6.85 -37.46 10.19
N VAL A 190 -6.93 -36.37 10.88
CA VAL A 190 -5.79 -35.48 11.16
C VAL A 190 -5.45 -35.62 12.63
N THR A 191 -4.28 -36.16 12.93
CA THR A 191 -3.81 -36.32 14.30
C THR A 191 -2.64 -35.36 14.52
N ALA A 192 -2.84 -34.32 15.35
CA ALA A 192 -1.83 -33.32 15.67
C ALA A 192 -1.35 -33.45 17.13
N GLY A 193 -0.24 -32.76 17.47
CA GLY A 193 0.30 -32.71 18.83
C GLY A 193 1.19 -33.90 19.19
N GLN A 194 1.63 -34.69 18.22
CA GLN A 194 2.61 -35.76 18.48
C GLN A 194 3.98 -35.15 18.86
N PRO A 195 4.73 -35.81 19.78
CA PRO A 195 6.03 -35.33 20.20
C PRO A 195 7.04 -35.22 19.04
N VAL A 196 7.64 -34.06 18.85
CA VAL A 196 8.72 -33.84 17.89
C VAL A 196 10.03 -34.26 18.51
N ARG A 197 10.65 -35.34 18.02
CA ARG A 197 11.85 -35.98 18.62
C ARG A 197 13.03 -35.01 18.71
N GLU A 198 13.23 -34.19 17.69
CA GLU A 198 14.29 -33.21 17.64
C GLU A 198 14.08 -32.15 18.74
N HIS A 199 12.89 -31.63 18.91
CA HIS A 199 12.54 -30.69 19.97
C HIS A 199 12.69 -31.29 21.36
N MET A 200 12.20 -32.51 21.55
CA MET A 200 12.37 -33.25 22.81
C MET A 200 13.84 -33.46 23.18
N THR A 201 14.69 -33.72 22.19
CA THR A 201 16.14 -33.84 22.40
C THR A 201 16.77 -32.49 22.78
N PHE A 202 16.35 -31.44 22.12
CA PHE A 202 16.83 -30.09 22.40
C PHE A 202 16.43 -29.63 23.79
N LEU A 203 15.16 -29.76 24.17
CA LEU A 203 14.64 -29.40 25.49
C LEU A 203 15.31 -30.16 26.64
N LYS A 204 15.82 -31.38 26.39
CA LYS A 204 16.57 -32.17 27.38
C LYS A 204 18.03 -31.69 27.55
N ARG A 205 18.64 -31.12 26.52
CA ARG A 205 20.08 -30.85 26.45
C ARG A 205 20.40 -29.36 26.29
N GLY A 206 19.43 -28.57 25.82
CA GLY A 206 19.62 -27.14 25.56
C GLY A 206 19.60 -26.31 26.83
N MET A 207 20.14 -25.11 26.73
CA MET A 207 19.93 -24.08 27.74
C MET A 207 18.55 -23.45 27.52
N PRO A 208 17.73 -23.37 28.59
CA PRO A 208 16.39 -22.80 28.46
C PRO A 208 16.43 -21.30 28.17
N ILE A 209 15.53 -20.84 27.32
CA ILE A 209 15.30 -19.41 27.06
C ILE A 209 14.32 -18.90 28.14
N PRO A 210 14.61 -17.85 28.90
CA PRO A 210 13.63 -17.22 29.79
C PRO A 210 12.36 -16.83 29.02
N LEU A 211 11.16 -16.99 29.61
CA LEU A 211 9.90 -16.73 28.90
C LEU A 211 9.76 -15.29 28.41
N ASP A 212 10.24 -14.34 29.18
CA ASP A 212 10.26 -12.93 28.80
C ASP A 212 11.16 -12.69 27.56
N GLU A 213 12.29 -13.36 27.48
CA GLU A 213 13.14 -13.35 26.28
C GLU A 213 12.48 -14.08 25.10
N LEU A 214 11.87 -15.27 25.34
CA LEU A 214 11.17 -16.04 24.31
C LEU A 214 10.07 -15.20 23.65
N PHE A 215 9.26 -14.51 24.45
CA PHE A 215 8.16 -13.68 23.96
C PHE A 215 8.65 -12.39 23.27
N ALA A 216 9.85 -11.93 23.60
CA ALA A 216 10.46 -10.75 22.99
C ALA A 216 11.23 -11.03 21.70
N ILE A 217 11.49 -12.32 21.35
CA ILE A 217 12.20 -12.69 20.13
C ILE A 217 11.39 -12.24 18.91
N ARG A 218 12.06 -11.52 18.01
CA ARG A 218 11.51 -11.05 16.73
C ARG A 218 12.21 -11.73 15.56
N ALA A 219 11.58 -11.71 14.40
CA ALA A 219 12.07 -12.39 13.20
C ALA A 219 13.48 -11.96 12.77
N GLU A 220 13.90 -10.74 13.11
CA GLU A 220 15.20 -10.18 12.78
C GLU A 220 16.32 -10.63 13.73
N SER A 221 15.98 -11.20 14.89
CA SER A 221 16.98 -11.58 15.90
C SER A 221 17.69 -12.88 15.53
N GLU A 222 18.95 -13.05 15.96
CA GLU A 222 19.69 -14.31 15.78
C GLU A 222 19.02 -15.47 16.52
N ALA A 223 18.45 -15.16 17.66
CA ALA A 223 17.76 -16.13 18.49
C ALA A 223 16.55 -16.78 17.76
N SER A 224 15.89 -16.06 16.84
CA SER A 224 14.75 -16.59 16.07
C SER A 224 15.11 -17.78 15.18
N PHE A 225 16.40 -18.01 14.93
CA PHE A 225 16.88 -19.13 14.11
C PHE A 225 17.59 -20.22 14.90
N ALA A 226 17.64 -20.07 16.20
CA ALA A 226 18.19 -21.10 17.08
C ALA A 226 17.19 -22.24 17.24
N GLY A 227 17.67 -23.47 17.16
CA GLY A 227 16.82 -24.67 17.36
C GLY A 227 16.10 -24.67 18.72
N GLY A 228 16.64 -23.97 19.73
CA GLY A 228 16.01 -23.75 21.02
C GLY A 228 14.74 -22.95 20.95
N PHE A 229 14.72 -21.89 20.15
CA PHE A 229 13.54 -21.08 19.97
C PHE A 229 12.35 -21.89 19.41
N TYR A 230 12.56 -22.66 18.36
CA TYR A 230 11.53 -23.54 17.79
C TYR A 230 11.06 -24.61 18.78
N ALA A 231 11.99 -25.23 19.50
CA ALA A 231 11.66 -26.26 20.46
C ALA A 231 10.83 -25.73 21.65
N GLU A 232 11.18 -24.56 22.19
CA GLU A 232 10.44 -23.96 23.31
C GLU A 232 9.11 -23.35 22.87
N SER A 233 9.04 -22.74 21.68
CA SER A 233 7.82 -22.24 21.08
C SER A 233 6.82 -23.38 20.83
N TRP A 234 7.29 -24.48 20.24
CA TRP A 234 6.49 -25.70 20.10
C TRP A 234 6.00 -26.22 21.45
N ALA A 235 6.88 -26.27 22.46
CA ALA A 235 6.55 -26.76 23.78
C ALA A 235 5.50 -25.93 24.49
N ALA A 236 5.55 -24.61 24.30
CA ALA A 236 4.56 -23.70 24.83
C ALA A 236 3.19 -23.92 24.21
N VAL A 237 3.11 -24.02 22.88
CA VAL A 237 1.86 -24.30 22.16
C VAL A 237 1.32 -25.68 22.50
N ASP A 238 2.16 -26.72 22.52
CA ASP A 238 1.76 -28.08 22.92
C ASP A 238 1.13 -28.09 24.32
N TRP A 239 1.72 -27.37 25.28
CA TRP A 239 1.15 -27.27 26.62
C TRP A 239 -0.19 -26.55 26.65
N LEU A 240 -0.33 -25.44 25.93
CA LEU A 240 -1.58 -24.69 25.85
C LEU A 240 -2.70 -25.52 25.20
N MET A 241 -2.40 -26.19 24.10
CA MET A 241 -3.35 -27.07 23.40
C MET A 241 -3.84 -28.24 24.27
N ARG A 242 -2.96 -28.82 25.07
CA ARG A 242 -3.31 -29.89 26.03
C ARG A 242 -4.23 -29.45 27.15
N LEU A 243 -4.23 -28.16 27.48
CA LEU A 243 -5.12 -27.57 28.49
C LEU A 243 -6.53 -27.26 27.94
N GLY A 244 -6.71 -27.37 26.63
CA GLY A 244 -7.98 -27.19 25.92
C GLY A 244 -7.78 -26.38 24.63
N ASP A 245 -8.15 -26.95 23.51
CA ASP A 245 -8.03 -26.35 22.17
C ASP A 245 -8.99 -25.17 21.98
N ASP A 246 -10.21 -25.24 22.51
CA ASP A 246 -11.18 -24.15 22.55
C ASP A 246 -10.62 -22.91 23.29
N LYS A 247 -9.95 -23.14 24.42
CA LYS A 247 -9.29 -22.09 25.21
C LYS A 247 -8.09 -21.51 24.46
N PHE A 248 -7.38 -22.34 23.69
CA PHE A 248 -6.22 -21.94 22.90
C PHE A 248 -6.58 -20.85 21.88
N PHE A 249 -7.65 -21.03 21.12
CA PHE A 249 -8.05 -20.03 20.14
C PHE A 249 -8.57 -18.73 20.75
N ALA A 250 -9.19 -18.79 21.92
CA ALA A 250 -9.58 -17.61 22.67
C ALA A 250 -8.34 -16.85 23.24
N PHE A 251 -7.35 -17.58 23.74
CA PHE A 251 -6.06 -17.04 24.17
C PHE A 251 -5.31 -16.41 23.00
N LEU A 252 -5.20 -17.11 21.86
CA LEU A 252 -4.56 -16.61 20.64
C LEU A 252 -5.16 -15.27 20.22
N ALA A 253 -6.48 -15.18 20.15
CA ALA A 253 -7.18 -13.97 19.75
C ALA A 253 -6.92 -12.78 20.68
N ASP A 254 -6.79 -13.00 22.00
CA ASP A 254 -6.46 -11.92 22.94
C ASP A 254 -4.99 -11.46 22.76
N VAL A 255 -4.05 -12.40 22.59
CA VAL A 255 -2.63 -12.08 22.38
C VAL A 255 -2.41 -11.36 21.04
N GLU A 256 -3.12 -11.74 19.97
CA GLU A 256 -3.08 -11.05 18.68
C GLU A 256 -3.57 -9.60 18.79
N ARG A 257 -4.54 -9.33 19.65
CA ARG A 257 -5.01 -7.96 19.95
C ARG A 257 -4.11 -7.16 20.90
N GLY A 258 -2.95 -7.73 21.25
CA GLY A 258 -1.95 -7.07 22.08
C GLY A 258 -2.10 -7.27 23.59
N ALA A 259 -2.95 -8.23 24.03
CA ALA A 259 -2.99 -8.57 25.45
C ALA A 259 -1.64 -9.18 25.90
N ALA A 260 -1.22 -8.85 27.12
CA ALA A 260 -0.05 -9.49 27.71
C ALA A 260 -0.27 -11.00 27.86
N VAL A 261 0.74 -11.81 27.54
CA VAL A 261 0.65 -13.29 27.62
C VAL A 261 0.23 -13.76 29.02
N ALA A 262 0.75 -13.09 30.08
CA ALA A 262 0.39 -13.42 31.46
C ALA A 262 -1.12 -13.22 31.75
N ASP A 263 -1.69 -12.12 31.26
CA ASP A 263 -3.11 -11.79 31.48
C ASP A 263 -4.02 -12.74 30.69
N ALA A 264 -3.68 -13.00 29.42
CA ALA A 264 -4.42 -13.95 28.60
C ALA A 264 -4.36 -15.38 29.18
N LEU A 265 -3.18 -15.79 29.68
CA LEU A 265 -2.99 -17.08 30.32
C LEU A 265 -3.87 -17.22 31.59
N GLN A 266 -3.86 -16.21 32.46
CA GLN A 266 -4.70 -16.17 33.64
C GLN A 266 -6.19 -16.20 33.28
N LYS A 267 -6.60 -15.40 32.29
CA LYS A 267 -8.00 -15.27 31.85
C LYS A 267 -8.58 -16.57 31.33
N HIS A 268 -7.86 -17.24 30.42
CA HIS A 268 -8.40 -18.40 29.70
C HIS A 268 -8.10 -19.73 30.37
N TYR A 269 -7.00 -19.83 31.11
CA TYR A 269 -6.55 -21.10 31.69
C TYR A 269 -6.48 -21.09 33.21
N GLY A 270 -6.55 -19.91 33.85
CA GLY A 270 -6.31 -19.79 35.30
C GLY A 270 -4.88 -20.18 35.69
N LYS A 271 -3.92 -19.96 34.79
CA LYS A 271 -2.52 -20.38 34.91
C LYS A 271 -1.57 -19.17 34.97
N THR A 272 -0.40 -19.41 35.51
CA THR A 272 0.66 -18.39 35.64
C THR A 272 1.82 -18.70 34.67
N LEU A 273 2.64 -17.68 34.37
CA LEU A 273 3.86 -17.86 33.58
C LEU A 273 4.83 -18.85 34.25
N LYS A 274 4.87 -18.91 35.56
CA LYS A 274 5.71 -19.86 36.29
C LYS A 274 5.28 -21.32 36.05
N GLU A 275 3.97 -21.58 36.00
CA GLU A 275 3.45 -22.92 35.65
C GLU A 275 3.75 -23.29 34.21
N MET A 276 3.64 -22.31 33.28
CA MET A 276 4.02 -22.48 31.88
C MET A 276 5.51 -22.80 31.73
N ASP A 277 6.38 -22.04 32.36
CA ASP A 277 7.83 -22.25 32.37
C ASP A 277 8.18 -23.64 32.90
N SER A 278 7.62 -24.03 34.03
CA SER A 278 7.85 -25.36 34.62
C SER A 278 7.40 -26.49 33.68
N ALA A 279 6.29 -26.31 32.97
CA ALA A 279 5.78 -27.31 32.04
C ALA A 279 6.64 -27.44 30.78
N ILE A 280 7.12 -26.33 30.23
CA ILE A 280 8.03 -26.32 29.07
C ILE A 280 9.33 -27.04 29.42
N ARG A 281 9.86 -26.82 30.61
CA ARG A 281 11.14 -27.39 31.07
C ARG A 281 11.06 -28.84 31.51
N ASN A 282 9.86 -29.41 31.61
CA ASN A 282 9.68 -30.82 31.96
C ASN A 282 9.17 -31.67 30.79
N PRO A 283 10.04 -31.96 29.79
CA PRO A 283 9.63 -32.74 28.63
C PRO A 283 9.22 -34.17 28.97
N SER A 284 9.58 -34.70 30.13
CA SER A 284 9.25 -36.06 30.58
C SER A 284 7.76 -36.22 30.93
N SER A 285 7.05 -35.12 31.22
CA SER A 285 5.61 -35.13 31.47
C SER A 285 4.78 -35.21 30.17
N ARG A 286 5.42 -35.13 29.02
CA ARG A 286 4.79 -35.18 27.70
C ARG A 286 4.65 -36.62 27.25
N THR A 287 3.63 -37.27 27.73
CA THR A 287 3.16 -38.55 27.20
C THR A 287 2.53 -38.35 25.84
N ASN A 288 2.37 -39.43 25.07
CA ASN A 288 1.72 -39.44 23.75
C ASN A 288 0.32 -38.84 23.84
N TYR A 289 0.24 -37.54 23.65
CA TYR A 289 -1.01 -36.77 23.52
C TYR A 289 -1.15 -36.45 22.04
N SER A 290 -2.30 -36.69 21.50
CA SER A 290 -2.65 -36.26 20.17
C SER A 290 -4.09 -35.81 20.15
N VAL A 291 -4.35 -34.72 19.46
CA VAL A 291 -5.71 -34.26 19.16
C VAL A 291 -6.10 -34.87 17.81
N GLU A 292 -7.22 -35.58 17.79
CA GLU A 292 -7.80 -36.09 16.56
C GLU A 292 -8.80 -35.07 16.04
N LEU A 293 -8.50 -34.50 14.85
CA LEU A 293 -9.37 -33.57 14.14
C LEU A 293 -10.06 -34.34 13.01
N LEU A 294 -11.38 -34.17 12.90
CA LEU A 294 -12.15 -34.87 11.86
C LEU A 294 -11.94 -34.14 10.51
N GLY A 295 -11.47 -34.88 9.52
CA GLY A 295 -11.31 -34.39 8.16
C GLY A 295 -11.15 -35.53 7.17
N ALA A 296 -11.73 -35.38 5.99
CA ALA A 296 -11.56 -36.31 4.90
C ALA A 296 -10.42 -35.81 3.99
N ARG A 297 -9.58 -36.76 3.50
CA ARG A 297 -8.58 -36.42 2.48
C ARG A 297 -9.28 -35.84 1.26
N ARG A 298 -8.84 -34.66 0.83
CA ARG A 298 -9.41 -33.98 -0.33
C ARG A 298 -8.98 -34.63 -1.63
N GLU A 299 -9.88 -34.67 -2.60
CA GLU A 299 -9.57 -35.14 -3.94
C GLU A 299 -8.61 -34.16 -4.62
N VAL A 300 -7.53 -34.70 -5.18
CA VAL A 300 -6.51 -33.90 -5.85
C VAL A 300 -6.75 -33.92 -7.35
N PRO A 301 -6.90 -32.76 -8.00
CA PRO A 301 -7.08 -32.66 -9.45
C PRO A 301 -5.92 -33.31 -10.22
N ARG A 302 -6.16 -33.60 -11.50
CA ARG A 302 -5.11 -34.15 -12.37
C ARG A 302 -4.06 -33.07 -12.66
N PRO A 303 -2.77 -33.45 -12.70
CA PRO A 303 -1.73 -32.51 -13.07
C PRO A 303 -1.79 -32.13 -14.54
N GLU A 304 -1.33 -30.94 -14.83
CA GLU A 304 -1.07 -30.42 -16.19
C GLU A 304 0.41 -30.03 -16.30
N GLY A 305 0.95 -30.03 -17.53
CA GLY A 305 2.32 -29.56 -17.76
C GLY A 305 2.42 -28.03 -17.55
N VAL A 306 3.50 -27.57 -16.97
CA VAL A 306 3.79 -26.14 -16.80
C VAL A 306 4.58 -25.63 -17.99
N LYS A 307 4.08 -24.59 -18.66
CA LYS A 307 4.88 -23.85 -19.63
C LYS A 307 6.03 -23.13 -18.92
N ARG A 308 7.24 -23.23 -19.45
CA ARG A 308 8.42 -22.61 -18.89
C ARG A 308 8.26 -21.10 -18.70
N ALA A 309 7.63 -20.41 -19.62
CA ALA A 309 7.34 -18.96 -19.49
C ALA A 309 6.48 -18.66 -18.25
N THR A 310 5.50 -19.50 -17.96
CA THR A 310 4.64 -19.37 -16.77
C THR A 310 5.45 -19.62 -15.48
N LEU A 311 6.31 -20.63 -15.44
CA LEU A 311 7.18 -20.87 -14.28
C LEU A 311 8.10 -19.67 -14.02
N LEU A 312 8.77 -19.18 -15.05
CA LEU A 312 9.65 -18.00 -14.94
C LEU A 312 8.88 -16.75 -14.48
N TYR A 313 7.65 -16.56 -14.96
CA TYR A 313 6.80 -15.50 -14.46
C TYR A 313 6.52 -15.62 -12.96
N GLU A 314 6.15 -16.80 -12.46
CA GLU A 314 5.82 -16.99 -11.04
C GLU A 314 7.07 -16.84 -10.14
N LEU A 315 8.24 -17.29 -10.60
CA LEU A 315 9.51 -17.01 -9.93
C LEU A 315 9.85 -15.51 -9.93
N GLY A 316 9.67 -14.84 -11.05
CA GLY A 316 9.84 -13.38 -11.16
C GLY A 316 8.85 -12.63 -10.27
N ARG A 317 7.58 -13.06 -10.21
CA ARG A 317 6.58 -12.48 -9.33
C ARG A 317 6.96 -12.60 -7.85
N PHE A 318 7.44 -13.74 -7.44
CA PHE A 318 8.00 -13.91 -6.11
C PHE A 318 9.15 -12.93 -5.84
N LEU A 319 10.13 -12.86 -6.74
CA LEU A 319 11.29 -11.98 -6.60
C LEU A 319 10.91 -10.49 -6.57
N SER A 320 9.83 -10.09 -7.23
CA SER A 320 9.37 -8.69 -7.22
C SER A 320 8.89 -8.22 -5.83
N HIS A 321 8.61 -9.14 -4.92
CA HIS A 321 8.25 -8.84 -3.53
C HIS A 321 9.44 -8.97 -2.54
N VAL A 322 10.65 -9.18 -3.08
CA VAL A 322 11.87 -9.29 -2.28
C VAL A 322 12.73 -8.05 -2.49
N ALA A 323 12.97 -7.29 -1.44
CA ALA A 323 13.77 -6.07 -1.52
C ALA A 323 15.17 -6.35 -2.10
N GLY A 324 15.53 -5.63 -3.17
CA GLY A 324 16.82 -5.76 -3.88
C GLY A 324 16.88 -6.90 -4.89
N ALA A 325 15.75 -7.58 -5.15
CA ALA A 325 15.63 -8.60 -6.19
C ALA A 325 14.85 -8.10 -7.42
N GLU A 326 14.56 -6.81 -7.51
CA GLU A 326 13.77 -6.22 -8.59
C GLU A 326 14.40 -6.48 -9.97
N GLU A 327 15.74 -6.39 -10.06
CA GLU A 327 16.46 -6.66 -11.30
C GLU A 327 16.35 -8.13 -11.72
N GLU A 328 16.45 -9.04 -10.75
CA GLU A 328 16.26 -10.49 -10.97
C GLU A 328 14.82 -10.81 -11.38
N ALA A 329 13.83 -10.19 -10.75
CA ALA A 329 12.43 -10.32 -11.17
C ALA A 329 12.25 -9.92 -12.63
N GLN A 330 12.78 -8.76 -13.02
CA GLN A 330 12.74 -8.27 -14.41
C GLN A 330 13.49 -9.18 -15.38
N ARG A 331 14.58 -9.81 -14.93
CA ARG A 331 15.33 -10.78 -15.74
C ARG A 331 14.49 -12.03 -16.02
N HIS A 332 13.76 -12.53 -15.01
CA HIS A 332 12.86 -13.66 -15.17
C HIS A 332 11.68 -13.35 -16.11
N TYR A 333 11.08 -12.17 -16.00
CA TYR A 333 10.01 -11.76 -16.91
C TYR A 333 10.48 -11.60 -18.35
N ARG A 334 11.67 -11.02 -18.57
CA ARG A 334 12.25 -10.89 -19.91
C ARG A 334 12.58 -12.25 -20.52
N GLU A 335 13.07 -13.20 -19.73
CA GLU A 335 13.32 -14.56 -20.20
C GLU A 335 11.99 -15.29 -20.53
N ALA A 336 10.95 -15.10 -19.74
CA ALA A 336 9.63 -15.61 -20.06
C ALA A 336 9.11 -15.06 -21.42
N LEU A 337 9.32 -13.76 -21.66
CA LEU A 337 8.95 -13.11 -22.95
C LEU A 337 9.84 -13.55 -24.11
N ARG A 338 11.11 -13.90 -23.88
CA ARG A 338 11.99 -14.47 -24.90
C ARG A 338 11.46 -15.83 -25.39
N ILE A 339 10.91 -16.64 -24.48
CA ILE A 339 10.34 -17.95 -24.80
C ILE A 339 8.93 -17.83 -25.37
N GLU A 340 8.08 -17.02 -24.76
CA GLU A 340 6.69 -16.77 -25.18
C GLU A 340 6.45 -15.25 -25.28
N PRO A 341 6.71 -14.62 -26.46
CA PRO A 341 6.62 -13.16 -26.63
C PRO A 341 5.23 -12.56 -26.32
N ARG A 342 4.19 -13.36 -26.30
CA ARG A 342 2.82 -12.97 -25.93
C ARG A 342 2.38 -13.48 -24.57
N HIS A 343 3.32 -13.79 -23.67
CA HIS A 343 2.98 -14.20 -22.29
C HIS A 343 2.40 -13.01 -21.54
N ALA A 344 1.07 -12.95 -21.46
CA ALA A 344 0.31 -11.77 -21.06
C ALA A 344 0.70 -11.25 -19.67
N LYS A 345 0.90 -12.12 -18.70
CA LYS A 345 1.32 -11.74 -17.34
C LYS A 345 2.73 -11.14 -17.30
N SER A 346 3.67 -11.67 -18.09
CA SER A 346 5.04 -11.11 -18.16
C SER A 346 5.05 -9.76 -18.89
N LEU A 347 4.18 -9.58 -19.90
CA LEU A 347 4.00 -8.27 -20.55
C LEU A 347 3.54 -7.24 -19.52
N ALA A 348 2.53 -7.56 -18.70
CA ALA A 348 2.06 -6.68 -17.64
C ALA A 348 3.17 -6.37 -16.62
N ALA A 349 3.89 -7.40 -16.14
CA ALA A 349 4.96 -7.26 -15.15
C ALA A 349 6.18 -6.44 -15.66
N THR A 350 6.32 -6.30 -16.98
CA THR A 350 7.32 -5.43 -17.62
C THR A 350 6.78 -4.07 -18.05
N GLY A 351 5.56 -3.71 -17.62
CA GLY A 351 4.93 -2.43 -17.94
C GLY A 351 4.33 -2.33 -19.36
N GLN A 352 4.29 -3.43 -20.11
CA GLN A 352 3.70 -3.49 -21.46
C GLN A 352 2.19 -3.78 -21.39
N PHE A 353 1.45 -2.94 -20.66
CA PHE A 353 0.04 -3.19 -20.31
C PHE A 353 -0.88 -3.32 -21.52
N GLU A 354 -0.72 -2.49 -22.55
CA GLU A 354 -1.52 -2.61 -23.77
C GLU A 354 -1.36 -3.95 -24.46
N ALA A 355 -0.11 -4.41 -24.59
CA ALA A 355 0.21 -5.70 -25.17
C ALA A 355 -0.33 -6.86 -24.31
N ALA A 356 -0.29 -6.72 -22.97
CA ALA A 356 -0.85 -7.70 -22.04
C ALA A 356 -2.37 -7.85 -22.22
N ILE A 357 -3.09 -6.74 -22.28
CA ILE A 357 -4.55 -6.73 -22.53
C ILE A 357 -4.86 -7.28 -23.91
N ALA A 358 -4.12 -6.89 -24.94
CA ALA A 358 -4.26 -7.41 -26.29
C ALA A 358 -3.93 -8.91 -26.39
N ALA A 359 -3.12 -9.44 -25.49
CA ALA A 359 -2.86 -10.87 -25.34
C ALA A 359 -3.95 -11.62 -24.54
N GLY A 360 -5.02 -10.94 -24.12
CA GLY A 360 -6.19 -11.51 -23.47
C GLY A 360 -6.16 -11.45 -21.92
N LEU A 361 -5.27 -10.65 -21.33
CA LEU A 361 -5.22 -10.49 -19.87
C LEU A 361 -6.28 -9.46 -19.43
N ASP A 362 -7.36 -9.95 -18.85
CA ASP A 362 -8.43 -9.13 -18.27
C ASP A 362 -8.38 -9.23 -16.74
N ASP A 363 -7.32 -8.69 -16.19
CA ASP A 363 -6.99 -8.76 -14.76
C ASP A 363 -7.23 -7.39 -14.10
N PRO A 364 -7.96 -7.32 -12.95
CA PRO A 364 -8.30 -6.06 -12.30
C PRO A 364 -7.07 -5.22 -11.92
N GLU A 365 -6.03 -5.86 -11.39
CA GLU A 365 -4.81 -5.16 -10.97
C GLU A 365 -4.01 -4.62 -12.16
N VAL A 366 -4.01 -5.33 -13.28
CA VAL A 366 -3.36 -4.87 -14.52
C VAL A 366 -4.05 -3.64 -15.09
N HIS A 367 -5.38 -3.64 -15.11
CA HIS A 367 -6.14 -2.46 -15.54
C HIS A 367 -5.90 -1.27 -14.61
N LEU A 368 -5.88 -1.49 -13.30
CA LEU A 368 -5.62 -0.43 -12.32
C LEU A 368 -4.20 0.13 -12.44
N SER A 369 -3.19 -0.74 -12.48
CA SER A 369 -1.79 -0.34 -12.63
C SER A 369 -1.54 0.42 -13.94
N PHE A 370 -2.23 0.03 -15.02
CA PHE A 370 -2.13 0.77 -16.27
C PHE A 370 -2.79 2.16 -16.16
N ALA A 371 -3.95 2.26 -15.51
CA ALA A 371 -4.60 3.55 -15.26
C ALA A 371 -3.70 4.48 -14.44
N GLU A 372 -3.11 3.99 -13.36
CA GLU A 372 -2.17 4.73 -12.51
C GLU A 372 -0.91 5.16 -13.27
N THR A 373 -0.36 4.29 -14.12
CA THR A 373 0.79 4.62 -14.98
C THR A 373 0.46 5.75 -15.97
N LEU A 374 -0.72 5.71 -16.59
CA LEU A 374 -1.15 6.76 -17.49
C LEU A 374 -1.34 8.09 -16.76
N LEU A 375 -1.94 8.06 -15.56
CA LEU A 375 -2.09 9.25 -14.71
C LEU A 375 -0.73 9.82 -14.33
N THR A 376 0.19 8.99 -13.84
CA THR A 376 1.54 9.40 -13.47
C THR A 376 2.27 10.02 -14.66
N THR A 377 2.16 9.42 -15.84
CA THR A 377 2.80 9.91 -17.07
C THR A 377 2.19 11.23 -17.56
N ALA A 378 0.87 11.38 -17.42
CA ALA A 378 0.16 12.59 -17.81
C ALA A 378 0.42 13.75 -16.85
N LEU A 379 0.64 13.46 -15.57
CA LEU A 379 0.83 14.44 -14.52
C LEU A 379 2.30 14.89 -14.38
N GLY A 380 3.25 14.06 -14.84
CA GLY A 380 4.68 14.31 -14.73
C GLY A 380 5.21 14.32 -13.27
N PRO A 381 6.53 14.47 -13.07
CA PRO A 381 7.16 14.36 -11.75
C PRO A 381 6.98 15.59 -10.85
N PHE A 382 6.41 16.70 -11.35
CA PHE A 382 6.31 17.94 -10.60
C PHE A 382 4.91 18.57 -10.65
N ALA A 383 4.41 18.90 -9.47
CA ALA A 383 3.28 19.78 -9.26
C ALA A 383 3.62 21.21 -9.73
N GLY A 384 3.41 21.50 -10.99
CA GLY A 384 3.57 22.83 -11.59
C GLY A 384 2.37 23.16 -12.46
N THR A 385 2.31 24.38 -12.97
CA THR A 385 1.32 24.78 -13.98
C THR A 385 1.53 23.98 -15.24
N PHE A 386 0.67 22.98 -15.50
CA PHE A 386 0.69 22.23 -16.75
C PHE A 386 -0.23 22.87 -17.78
N GLU A 387 0.29 23.15 -18.95
CA GLU A 387 -0.54 23.22 -20.13
C GLU A 387 -0.89 21.77 -20.50
N THR A 388 -2.11 21.35 -20.18
CA THR A 388 -2.60 20.02 -20.55
C THR A 388 -2.70 19.96 -22.06
N THR A 389 -1.94 19.06 -22.67
CA THR A 389 -2.04 18.82 -24.11
C THR A 389 -3.27 17.95 -24.41
N GLU A 390 -3.71 17.94 -25.66
CA GLU A 390 -4.81 17.06 -26.09
C GLU A 390 -4.43 15.57 -25.86
N ALA A 391 -3.16 15.22 -26.03
CA ALA A 391 -2.63 13.91 -25.74
C ALA A 391 -2.73 13.53 -24.25
N ASP A 392 -2.54 14.48 -23.34
CA ASP A 392 -2.70 14.22 -21.91
C ASP A 392 -4.17 14.03 -21.53
N VAL A 393 -5.08 14.80 -22.11
CA VAL A 393 -6.53 14.62 -21.92
C VAL A 393 -6.95 13.20 -22.35
N GLU A 394 -6.42 12.68 -23.46
CA GLU A 394 -6.74 11.32 -23.90
C GLU A 394 -6.15 10.26 -22.95
N LYS A 395 -4.96 10.48 -22.37
CA LYS A 395 -4.43 9.60 -21.32
C LYS A 395 -5.36 9.55 -20.10
N PHE A 396 -5.88 10.70 -19.65
CA PHE A 396 -6.84 10.74 -18.54
C PHE A 396 -8.13 9.99 -18.86
N ARG A 397 -8.68 10.14 -20.06
CA ARG A 397 -9.87 9.39 -20.49
C ARG A 397 -9.61 7.89 -20.58
N LYS A 398 -8.44 7.49 -21.10
CA LYS A 398 -8.03 6.08 -21.15
C LYS A 398 -7.86 5.52 -19.73
N ALA A 399 -7.21 6.26 -18.83
CA ALA A 399 -7.06 5.87 -17.44
C ALA A 399 -8.43 5.68 -16.76
N ARG A 400 -9.41 6.55 -17.03
CA ARG A 400 -10.77 6.40 -16.50
C ARG A 400 -11.40 5.08 -16.92
N ARG A 401 -11.43 4.77 -18.23
CA ARG A 401 -11.98 3.51 -18.75
C ARG A 401 -11.32 2.28 -18.12
N LEU A 402 -10.01 2.32 -17.93
CA LEU A 402 -9.25 1.24 -17.30
C LEU A 402 -9.59 1.10 -15.81
N ALA A 403 -9.64 2.19 -15.06
CA ALA A 403 -9.98 2.16 -13.65
C ALA A 403 -11.45 1.73 -13.42
N GLU A 404 -12.38 2.13 -14.29
CA GLU A 404 -13.77 1.65 -14.28
C GLU A 404 -13.85 0.15 -14.58
N ARG A 405 -13.03 -0.35 -15.52
CA ARG A 405 -12.93 -1.80 -15.79
C ARG A 405 -12.34 -2.55 -14.61
N ALA A 406 -11.29 -2.02 -13.99
CA ALA A 406 -10.70 -2.59 -12.79
C ALA A 406 -11.74 -2.70 -11.65
N LEU A 407 -12.50 -1.64 -11.41
CA LEU A 407 -13.57 -1.62 -10.42
C LEU A 407 -14.67 -2.66 -10.72
N ALA A 408 -15.07 -2.79 -11.99
CA ALA A 408 -16.05 -3.79 -12.43
C ALA A 408 -15.54 -5.23 -12.23
N LEU A 409 -14.24 -5.46 -12.32
CA LEU A 409 -13.57 -6.74 -12.09
C LEU A 409 -13.23 -6.97 -10.61
N LYS A 410 -13.70 -6.11 -9.71
CA LYS A 410 -13.44 -6.20 -8.26
C LYS A 410 -11.97 -6.00 -7.87
N ALA A 411 -11.26 -5.07 -8.52
CA ALA A 411 -10.02 -4.51 -7.99
C ALA A 411 -10.26 -3.86 -6.61
N ASP A 412 -9.17 -3.47 -5.94
CA ASP A 412 -9.28 -2.66 -4.72
C ASP A 412 -10.15 -1.42 -4.97
N GLU A 413 -11.30 -1.37 -4.29
CA GLU A 413 -12.32 -0.36 -4.54
C GLU A 413 -11.80 1.06 -4.25
N GLY A 414 -11.03 1.22 -3.20
CA GLY A 414 -10.47 2.51 -2.80
C GLY A 414 -9.50 3.05 -3.84
N SER A 415 -8.56 2.22 -4.30
CA SER A 415 -7.56 2.58 -5.31
C SER A 415 -8.19 2.83 -6.68
N ALA A 416 -9.15 1.99 -7.11
CA ALA A 416 -9.85 2.20 -8.36
C ALA A 416 -10.67 3.51 -8.37
N ARG A 417 -11.37 3.81 -7.27
CA ARG A 417 -12.09 5.08 -7.13
C ARG A 417 -11.16 6.28 -7.07
N ALA A 418 -9.99 6.16 -6.42
CA ALA A 418 -8.97 7.20 -6.42
C ALA A 418 -8.48 7.51 -7.84
N ALA A 419 -8.18 6.47 -8.61
CA ALA A 419 -7.78 6.62 -10.01
C ALA A 419 -8.89 7.28 -10.85
N ILE A 420 -10.15 6.81 -10.75
CA ILE A 420 -11.29 7.41 -11.44
C ILE A 420 -11.41 8.88 -11.06
N GLY A 421 -11.44 9.22 -9.79
CA GLY A 421 -11.60 10.59 -9.30
C GLY A 421 -10.50 11.53 -9.79
N THR A 422 -9.26 11.05 -9.83
CA THR A 422 -8.10 11.78 -10.35
C THR A 422 -8.27 12.12 -11.83
N THR A 423 -8.94 11.30 -12.62
CA THR A 423 -9.15 11.59 -14.06
C THR A 423 -10.01 12.82 -14.33
N TYR A 424 -10.74 13.31 -13.36
CA TYR A 424 -11.58 14.51 -13.51
C TYR A 424 -10.82 15.85 -13.45
N PHE A 425 -9.52 15.84 -13.14
CA PHE A 425 -8.74 17.07 -13.17
C PHE A 425 -8.76 17.81 -14.50
N VAL A 426 -8.96 17.11 -15.61
CA VAL A 426 -9.00 17.70 -16.96
C VAL A 426 -10.43 18.02 -17.45
N GLU A 427 -11.45 17.69 -16.69
CA GLU A 427 -12.84 17.92 -17.06
C GLU A 427 -13.34 19.30 -16.62
N THR A 428 -14.44 19.74 -17.27
CA THR A 428 -15.11 20.98 -16.90
C THR A 428 -15.97 20.80 -15.66
N ASP A 429 -16.75 19.71 -15.61
CA ASP A 429 -17.48 19.29 -14.43
C ASP A 429 -16.64 18.26 -13.66
N ILE A 430 -16.13 18.69 -12.52
CA ILE A 430 -15.29 17.88 -11.65
C ILE A 430 -16.06 17.29 -10.46
N THR A 431 -17.36 17.55 -10.36
CA THR A 431 -18.22 17.07 -9.26
C THR A 431 -18.18 15.55 -9.10
N PRO A 432 -18.30 14.75 -10.19
CA PRO A 432 -18.19 13.29 -10.05
C PRO A 432 -16.81 12.84 -9.56
N GLY A 433 -15.75 13.58 -9.93
CA GLY A 433 -14.39 13.31 -9.43
C GLY A 433 -14.27 13.49 -7.92
N ILE A 434 -14.88 14.54 -7.37
CA ILE A 434 -14.92 14.77 -5.92
C ILE A 434 -15.65 13.62 -5.22
N GLU A 435 -16.80 13.18 -5.73
CA GLU A 435 -17.55 12.06 -5.15
C GLU A 435 -16.72 10.76 -5.11
N GLN A 436 -15.99 10.45 -6.19
CA GLN A 436 -15.13 9.28 -6.23
C GLN A 436 -13.96 9.40 -5.23
N LEU A 437 -13.32 10.57 -5.14
CA LEU A 437 -12.23 10.80 -4.18
C LEU A 437 -12.71 10.81 -2.73
N GLN A 438 -13.92 11.31 -2.44
CA GLN A 438 -14.51 11.22 -1.10
C GLN A 438 -14.73 9.76 -0.68
N ARG A 439 -15.27 8.93 -1.59
CA ARG A 439 -15.43 7.49 -1.33
C ARG A 439 -14.07 6.79 -1.19
N ALA A 440 -13.11 7.13 -2.04
CA ALA A 440 -11.75 6.61 -1.95
C ALA A 440 -11.09 6.98 -0.62
N HIS A 441 -11.24 8.23 -0.18
CA HIS A 441 -10.68 8.69 1.10
C HIS A 441 -11.33 7.99 2.31
N ALA A 442 -12.64 7.74 2.27
CA ALA A 442 -13.32 6.97 3.30
C ALA A 442 -12.82 5.51 3.40
N LEU A 443 -12.46 4.89 2.27
CA LEU A 443 -11.89 3.53 2.22
C LEU A 443 -10.39 3.51 2.55
N LEU A 444 -9.66 4.57 2.19
CA LEU A 444 -8.21 4.70 2.30
C LEU A 444 -7.82 5.99 3.03
N PRO A 445 -8.22 6.19 4.31
CA PRO A 445 -8.06 7.49 4.99
C PRO A 445 -6.59 7.89 5.21
N ARG A 446 -5.66 6.93 5.13
CA ARG A 446 -4.22 7.17 5.29
C ARG A 446 -3.48 7.38 3.98
N ARG A 447 -4.14 7.30 2.83
CA ARG A 447 -3.51 7.55 1.52
C ARG A 447 -3.42 9.05 1.24
N ALA A 448 -2.20 9.56 1.37
CA ALA A 448 -1.89 10.98 1.23
C ALA A 448 -2.21 11.56 -0.16
N ASP A 449 -1.98 10.80 -1.22
CA ASP A 449 -2.29 11.16 -2.60
C ASP A 449 -3.79 11.36 -2.83
N VAL A 450 -4.61 10.48 -2.24
CA VAL A 450 -6.08 10.59 -2.30
C VAL A 450 -6.56 11.85 -1.60
N ALA A 451 -6.05 12.12 -0.38
CA ALA A 451 -6.39 13.31 0.38
C ALA A 451 -5.97 14.60 -0.35
N LEU A 452 -4.75 14.63 -0.94
CA LEU A 452 -4.26 15.79 -1.70
C LEU A 452 -5.08 16.04 -2.95
N ASN A 453 -5.44 15.00 -3.69
CA ASN A 453 -6.26 15.12 -4.89
C ASN A 453 -7.67 15.62 -4.55
N LEU A 454 -8.29 15.09 -3.50
CA LEU A 454 -9.57 15.58 -3.01
C LEU A 454 -9.48 17.04 -2.57
N TYR A 455 -8.46 17.41 -1.80
CA TYR A 455 -8.20 18.77 -1.35
C TYR A 455 -8.10 19.75 -2.53
N ALA A 456 -7.34 19.38 -3.55
CA ALA A 456 -7.18 20.20 -4.76
C ALA A 456 -8.51 20.42 -5.50
N LEU A 457 -9.33 19.37 -5.67
CA LEU A 457 -10.64 19.52 -6.34
C LEU A 457 -11.64 20.31 -5.50
N LEU A 458 -11.65 20.16 -4.18
CA LEU A 458 -12.48 20.96 -3.27
C LEU A 458 -12.14 22.45 -3.35
N LEU A 459 -10.86 22.80 -3.33
CA LEU A 459 -10.40 24.17 -3.50
C LEU A 459 -10.79 24.74 -4.86
N ARG A 460 -10.63 23.95 -5.93
CA ARG A 460 -10.96 24.36 -7.30
C ARG A 460 -12.45 24.65 -7.51
N THR A 461 -13.33 23.96 -6.77
CA THR A 461 -14.79 24.18 -6.80
C THR A 461 -15.27 25.25 -5.81
N GLY A 462 -14.38 25.81 -5.00
CA GLY A 462 -14.74 26.75 -3.96
C GLY A 462 -15.41 26.14 -2.73
N ARG A 463 -15.38 24.81 -2.58
CA ARG A 463 -15.90 24.08 -1.39
C ARG A 463 -14.93 24.24 -0.22
N ARG A 464 -14.71 25.52 0.18
CA ARG A 464 -13.67 25.89 1.13
C ARG A 464 -13.82 25.24 2.49
N ALA A 465 -15.02 25.21 3.03
CA ALA A 465 -15.26 24.61 4.36
C ALA A 465 -14.88 23.14 4.42
N GLU A 466 -15.15 22.39 3.35
CA GLU A 466 -14.78 20.98 3.25
C GLU A 466 -13.27 20.81 3.05
N ALA A 467 -12.65 21.68 2.25
CA ALA A 467 -11.20 21.69 2.10
C ALA A 467 -10.48 21.97 3.43
N ASP A 468 -10.95 22.95 4.20
CA ASP A 468 -10.37 23.30 5.50
C ASP A 468 -10.53 22.15 6.53
N ALA A 469 -11.68 21.48 6.52
CA ALA A 469 -11.92 20.30 7.36
C ALA A 469 -10.95 19.16 7.00
N LEU A 470 -10.80 18.85 5.70
CA LEU A 470 -9.88 17.83 5.22
C LEU A 470 -8.42 18.19 5.54
N TYR A 471 -8.06 19.49 5.43
CA TYR A 471 -6.71 19.96 5.80
C TYR A 471 -6.43 19.71 7.28
N ALA A 472 -7.39 20.03 8.15
CA ALA A 472 -7.25 19.80 9.59
C ALA A 472 -7.12 18.32 9.95
N GLU A 473 -7.84 17.46 9.26
CA GLU A 473 -7.81 16.01 9.45
C GLU A 473 -6.50 15.37 8.96
N ALA A 474 -6.14 15.62 7.69
CA ALA A 474 -5.10 14.86 7.00
C ALA A 474 -3.71 15.50 7.06
N PHE A 475 -3.61 16.84 7.16
CA PHE A 475 -2.34 17.54 6.96
C PHE A 475 -1.86 18.36 8.15
N ALA A 476 -2.75 18.95 8.96
CA ALA A 476 -2.35 19.91 10.00
C ALA A 476 -1.35 19.36 11.02
N ASN A 477 -1.48 18.07 11.37
CA ASN A 477 -0.64 17.38 12.34
C ASN A 477 0.18 16.23 11.71
N ALA A 478 0.31 16.19 10.39
CA ALA A 478 1.07 15.15 9.72
C ALA A 478 2.56 15.25 10.09
N ARG A 479 3.16 14.12 10.48
CA ARG A 479 4.60 14.02 10.78
C ARG A 479 5.46 14.19 9.52
N ASP A 480 4.91 13.85 8.37
CA ASP A 480 5.57 14.03 7.08
C ASP A 480 5.53 15.51 6.65
N LYS A 481 6.68 16.17 6.79
CA LYS A 481 6.84 17.58 6.39
C LYS A 481 6.67 17.79 4.89
N GLN A 482 6.96 16.80 4.05
CA GLN A 482 6.78 16.91 2.60
C GLN A 482 5.30 16.92 2.24
N LEU A 483 4.49 16.12 2.92
CA LEU A 483 3.04 16.11 2.74
C LEU A 483 2.41 17.45 3.15
N VAL A 484 2.80 18.00 4.30
CA VAL A 484 2.34 19.32 4.75
C VAL A 484 2.74 20.41 3.76
N PHE A 485 3.97 20.35 3.24
CA PHE A 485 4.46 21.28 2.22
C PHE A 485 3.67 21.15 0.91
N ALA A 486 3.37 19.94 0.48
CA ALA A 486 2.54 19.68 -0.69
C ALA A 486 1.14 20.28 -0.54
N ALA A 487 0.47 20.07 0.60
CA ALA A 487 -0.86 20.63 0.86
C ALA A 487 -0.83 22.18 0.90
N LYS A 488 0.20 22.79 1.49
CA LYS A 488 0.39 24.24 1.46
C LYS A 488 0.58 24.77 0.02
N ASN A 489 1.32 24.07 -0.82
CA ASN A 489 1.49 24.43 -2.23
C ASN A 489 0.19 24.34 -3.02
N VAL A 490 -0.61 23.28 -2.79
CA VAL A 490 -1.95 23.16 -3.39
C VAL A 490 -2.81 24.39 -3.05
N LEU A 491 -2.83 24.77 -1.79
CA LEU A 491 -3.54 25.97 -1.34
C LEU A 491 -3.04 27.23 -2.02
N LEU A 492 -1.73 27.47 -1.98
CA LEU A 492 -1.09 28.65 -2.58
C LEU A 492 -1.46 28.79 -4.06
N MET A 493 -1.35 27.72 -4.82
CA MET A 493 -1.64 27.76 -6.26
C MET A 493 -3.14 27.94 -6.54
N SER A 494 -4.02 27.30 -5.75
CA SER A 494 -5.47 27.46 -5.89
C SER A 494 -5.89 28.91 -5.61
N GLU A 495 -5.40 29.51 -4.52
CA GLU A 495 -5.73 30.89 -4.17
C GLU A 495 -5.09 31.90 -5.16
N THR A 496 -3.90 31.62 -5.67
CA THR A 496 -3.29 32.41 -6.75
C THR A 496 -4.16 32.36 -8.02
N ALA A 497 -4.63 31.19 -8.40
CA ALA A 497 -5.54 31.06 -9.56
C ALA A 497 -6.85 31.82 -9.35
N ARG A 498 -7.42 31.77 -8.14
CA ARG A 498 -8.62 32.52 -7.76
C ARG A 498 -8.39 34.03 -7.81
N ALA A 499 -7.28 34.51 -7.25
CA ALA A 499 -6.92 35.93 -7.32
C ALA A 499 -6.79 36.42 -8.77
N ASN A 500 -6.12 35.63 -9.63
CA ASN A 500 -5.99 35.94 -11.06
C ASN A 500 -7.34 35.94 -11.79
N ALA A 501 -8.27 35.03 -11.44
CA ALA A 501 -9.60 35.01 -12.01
C ALA A 501 -10.41 36.27 -11.62
N LEU A 502 -10.37 36.65 -10.34
CA LEU A 502 -10.99 37.89 -9.82
C LEU A 502 -10.41 39.14 -10.49
N ALA A 503 -9.09 39.20 -10.63
CA ALA A 503 -8.43 40.33 -11.30
C ALA A 503 -8.89 40.46 -12.77
N LYS A 504 -9.03 39.36 -13.50
CA LYS A 504 -9.57 39.34 -14.87
C LYS A 504 -11.03 39.82 -14.95
N GLN A 505 -11.81 39.61 -13.89
CA GLN A 505 -13.19 40.06 -13.77
C GLN A 505 -13.30 41.53 -13.31
N GLY A 506 -12.17 42.18 -13.06
CA GLY A 506 -12.13 43.56 -12.56
C GLY A 506 -12.30 43.69 -11.04
N GLN A 507 -12.41 42.57 -10.30
CA GLN A 507 -12.53 42.52 -8.83
C GLN A 507 -11.13 42.64 -8.18
N LEU A 508 -10.44 43.76 -8.43
CA LEU A 508 -9.02 43.93 -8.10
C LEU A 508 -8.77 44.01 -6.59
N GLU A 509 -9.69 44.56 -5.82
CA GLU A 509 -9.57 44.67 -4.36
C GLU A 509 -9.64 43.30 -3.67
N GLU A 510 -10.57 42.44 -4.13
CA GLU A 510 -10.68 41.10 -3.62
C GLU A 510 -9.45 40.25 -4.02
N ALA A 511 -8.98 40.38 -5.26
CA ALA A 511 -7.77 39.75 -5.74
C ALA A 511 -6.54 40.16 -4.89
N ALA A 512 -6.38 41.45 -4.62
CA ALA A 512 -5.29 41.96 -3.80
C ALA A 512 -5.35 41.44 -2.36
N THR A 513 -6.53 41.32 -1.78
CA THR A 513 -6.75 40.76 -0.44
C THR A 513 -6.26 39.33 -0.35
N ILE A 514 -6.58 38.50 -1.35
CA ILE A 514 -6.12 37.09 -1.41
C ILE A 514 -4.60 37.05 -1.52
N VAL A 515 -4.01 37.82 -2.46
CA VAL A 515 -2.55 37.80 -2.66
C VAL A 515 -1.81 38.29 -1.40
N ARG A 516 -2.36 39.25 -0.67
CA ARG A 516 -1.80 39.73 0.60
C ARG A 516 -1.86 38.67 1.70
N ALA A 517 -2.96 37.89 1.78
CA ALA A 517 -3.09 36.79 2.71
C ALA A 517 -2.08 35.66 2.38
N LEU A 518 -1.85 35.41 1.09
CA LEU A 518 -0.84 34.43 0.65
C LEU A 518 0.58 34.91 1.00
N ALA A 519 0.88 36.19 0.83
CA ALA A 519 2.17 36.77 1.22
C ALA A 519 2.43 36.60 2.73
N ALA A 520 1.43 36.87 3.56
CA ALA A 520 1.52 36.70 5.01
C ALA A 520 1.74 35.22 5.44
N ALA A 521 1.21 34.26 4.67
CA ALA A 521 1.35 32.81 4.94
C ALA A 521 2.64 32.21 4.34
N THR A 522 3.36 32.93 3.49
CA THR A 522 4.57 32.44 2.81
C THR A 522 5.79 32.60 3.72
N GLU A 523 6.49 31.50 4.01
CA GLU A 523 7.67 31.47 4.87
C GLU A 523 8.92 31.99 4.14
N ASP A 524 9.04 31.73 2.84
CA ASP A 524 10.13 32.21 2.01
C ASP A 524 10.11 33.73 1.81
N ALA A 525 11.22 34.36 2.16
CA ALA A 525 11.32 35.83 2.13
C ALA A 525 11.24 36.41 0.72
N MET A 526 11.71 35.71 -0.30
CA MET A 526 11.69 36.14 -1.69
C MET A 526 10.29 36.02 -2.28
N GLY A 527 9.66 34.86 -2.13
CA GLY A 527 8.27 34.64 -2.56
C GLY A 527 7.28 35.56 -1.85
N ARG A 528 7.52 35.88 -0.56
CA ARG A 528 6.70 36.84 0.17
C ARG A 528 6.77 38.23 -0.45
N ARG A 529 7.98 38.73 -0.77
CA ARG A 529 8.16 40.04 -1.40
C ARG A 529 7.49 40.12 -2.76
N ASP A 530 7.60 39.05 -3.57
CA ASP A 530 6.96 39.03 -4.89
C ASP A 530 5.44 39.10 -4.78
N LEU A 531 4.84 38.39 -3.83
CA LEU A 531 3.41 38.44 -3.56
C LEU A 531 2.97 39.82 -3.00
N GLU A 532 3.75 40.41 -2.09
CA GLU A 532 3.49 41.74 -1.58
C GLU A 532 3.52 42.77 -2.70
N GLN A 533 4.48 42.68 -3.61
CA GLN A 533 4.57 43.56 -4.79
C GLN A 533 3.37 43.38 -5.73
N GLN A 534 2.96 42.14 -5.97
CA GLN A 534 1.77 41.82 -6.78
C GLN A 534 0.49 42.37 -6.14
N ALA A 535 0.32 42.24 -4.83
CA ALA A 535 -0.81 42.79 -4.11
C ALA A 535 -0.86 44.32 -4.23
N ALA A 536 0.29 44.98 -4.03
CA ALA A 536 0.40 46.44 -4.16
C ALA A 536 0.08 46.93 -5.59
N GLN A 537 0.48 46.19 -6.62
CA GLN A 537 0.12 46.49 -8.01
C GLN A 537 -1.39 46.41 -8.24
N LEU A 538 -2.04 45.34 -7.76
CA LEU A 538 -3.50 45.19 -7.88
C LEU A 538 -4.25 46.30 -7.16
N GLU A 539 -3.84 46.65 -5.95
CA GLU A 539 -4.41 47.75 -5.18
C GLU A 539 -4.21 49.09 -5.89
N GLY A 540 -3.02 49.34 -6.45
CA GLY A 540 -2.73 50.52 -7.24
C GLY A 540 -3.69 50.70 -8.42
N VAL A 541 -3.89 49.62 -9.20
CA VAL A 541 -4.83 49.64 -10.34
C VAL A 541 -6.28 49.76 -9.86
N ALA A 542 -6.67 49.13 -8.76
CA ALA A 542 -8.00 49.23 -8.17
C ALA A 542 -8.31 50.68 -7.77
N ASN A 543 -7.36 51.35 -7.12
CA ASN A 543 -7.46 52.76 -6.72
C ASN A 543 -7.59 53.69 -7.94
N VAL A 544 -6.75 53.52 -8.96
CA VAL A 544 -6.86 54.31 -10.21
C VAL A 544 -8.23 54.12 -10.85
N ASN A 545 -8.74 52.89 -10.95
CA ASN A 545 -10.07 52.59 -11.50
C ASN A 545 -11.19 53.24 -10.65
N LYS A 546 -11.06 53.28 -9.33
CA LYS A 546 -11.98 53.97 -8.44
C LYS A 546 -11.98 55.46 -8.69
N HIS A 547 -10.80 56.07 -8.83
CA HIS A 547 -10.64 57.50 -9.11
C HIS A 547 -11.19 57.85 -10.49
N ILE A 548 -11.00 57.02 -11.52
CA ILE A 548 -11.59 57.19 -12.84
C ILE A 548 -13.13 57.14 -12.76
N ARG A 549 -13.71 56.23 -11.99
CA ARG A 549 -15.17 56.19 -11.78
C ARG A 549 -15.67 57.46 -11.11
N MET A 550 -15.03 57.94 -10.04
CA MET A 550 -15.39 59.19 -9.39
C MET A 550 -15.31 60.39 -10.35
N TYR A 551 -14.29 60.43 -11.21
CA TYR A 551 -14.17 61.44 -12.25
C TYR A 551 -15.31 61.36 -13.27
N ASN A 552 -15.66 60.18 -13.75
CA ASN A 552 -16.77 59.99 -14.68
C ASN A 552 -18.13 60.34 -14.04
N ASP A 553 -18.33 60.03 -12.76
CA ASP A 553 -19.52 60.42 -12.01
C ASP A 553 -19.62 61.93 -11.87
N ALA A 554 -18.50 62.62 -11.63
CA ALA A 554 -18.45 64.06 -11.64
C ALA A 554 -18.81 64.68 -13.01
N ILE A 555 -18.34 64.06 -14.12
CA ILE A 555 -18.77 64.42 -15.48
C ILE A 555 -20.29 64.26 -15.63
N GLY A 556 -20.83 63.15 -15.13
CA GLY A 556 -22.27 62.88 -15.16
C GLY A 556 -23.10 63.91 -14.39
N LEU A 557 -22.56 64.47 -13.27
CA LEU A 557 -23.18 65.56 -12.54
C LEU A 557 -23.11 66.84 -13.30
N VAL A 558 -21.99 67.20 -13.94
CA VAL A 558 -21.85 68.35 -14.81
C VAL A 558 -22.85 68.34 -15.94
N ASN A 559 -23.01 67.24 -16.62
CA ASN A 559 -23.96 67.04 -17.70
C ASN A 559 -25.43 67.23 -17.26
N LYS A 560 -25.71 66.98 -15.97
CA LYS A 560 -27.03 67.24 -15.36
C LYS A 560 -27.20 68.64 -14.77
N GLY A 561 -26.24 69.53 -14.96
CA GLY A 561 -26.27 70.86 -14.43
C GLY A 561 -26.01 71.01 -12.92
N ARG A 562 -25.58 69.86 -12.24
CA ARG A 562 -25.34 69.82 -10.78
C ARG A 562 -23.90 70.24 -10.45
N ASN A 563 -23.52 71.46 -10.89
CA ASN A 563 -22.13 71.93 -10.85
C ASN A 563 -21.51 72.01 -9.45
N ARG A 564 -22.28 72.37 -8.40
CA ARG A 564 -21.78 72.38 -7.02
C ARG A 564 -21.40 71.04 -6.49
N GLU A 565 -22.20 70.01 -6.81
CA GLU A 565 -21.97 68.65 -6.40
C GLU A 565 -20.79 68.01 -7.17
N ALA A 566 -20.70 68.32 -8.46
CA ALA A 566 -19.55 67.92 -9.28
C ALA A 566 -18.25 68.53 -8.73
N ALA A 567 -18.23 69.80 -8.38
CA ALA A 567 -17.05 70.48 -7.82
C ALA A 567 -16.63 69.87 -6.48
N LYS A 568 -17.59 69.52 -5.61
CA LYS A 568 -17.33 68.83 -4.33
C LYS A 568 -16.72 67.46 -4.58
N MET A 569 -17.30 66.65 -5.47
CA MET A 569 -16.79 65.32 -5.82
C MET A 569 -15.38 65.38 -6.42
N LEU A 570 -15.09 66.41 -7.24
CA LEU A 570 -13.75 66.59 -7.79
C LEU A 570 -12.74 67.03 -6.73
N ASP A 571 -13.15 67.83 -5.72
CA ASP A 571 -12.27 68.15 -4.59
C ASP A 571 -11.97 66.89 -3.73
N GLU A 572 -12.98 66.07 -3.47
CA GLU A 572 -12.81 64.80 -2.78
C GLU A 572 -11.88 63.83 -3.57
N LEU A 573 -12.05 63.76 -4.89
CA LEU A 573 -11.17 62.98 -5.76
C LEU A 573 -9.73 63.51 -5.70
N LEU A 574 -9.51 64.76 -5.79
CA LEU A 574 -8.18 65.40 -5.79
C LEU A 574 -7.45 65.23 -4.44
N ALA A 575 -8.19 65.03 -3.34
CA ALA A 575 -7.62 64.79 -2.03
C ALA A 575 -7.02 63.37 -1.90
N VAL A 576 -7.49 62.42 -2.71
CA VAL A 576 -7.10 60.99 -2.60
C VAL A 576 -6.41 60.43 -3.85
N ALA A 577 -6.56 61.06 -5.01
CA ALA A 577 -5.99 60.59 -6.26
C ALA A 577 -4.47 60.65 -6.26
N THR A 578 -3.84 59.57 -6.74
CA THR A 578 -2.38 59.46 -6.87
C THR A 578 -1.91 59.42 -8.33
N ASP A 579 -2.80 59.12 -9.27
CA ASP A 579 -2.48 59.08 -10.69
C ASP A 579 -2.40 60.45 -11.30
N ALA A 580 -1.28 60.79 -11.95
CA ALA A 580 -0.98 62.11 -12.49
C ALA A 580 -1.98 62.56 -13.58
N MET A 581 -2.49 61.64 -14.39
CA MET A 581 -3.43 61.91 -15.47
C MET A 581 -4.82 62.23 -14.89
N VAL A 582 -5.29 61.43 -13.94
CA VAL A 582 -6.55 61.67 -13.24
C VAL A 582 -6.52 62.99 -12.47
N ILE A 583 -5.42 63.26 -11.79
CA ILE A 583 -5.23 64.55 -11.07
C ILE A 583 -5.29 65.76 -12.03
N ARG A 584 -4.60 65.71 -13.15
CA ARG A 584 -4.57 66.78 -14.15
C ARG A 584 -5.96 67.04 -14.71
N ASP A 585 -6.65 65.94 -15.13
CA ASP A 585 -7.94 66.08 -15.78
C ASP A 585 -9.06 66.48 -14.79
N ALA A 586 -8.99 65.99 -13.54
CA ALA A 586 -9.88 66.41 -12.45
C ALA A 586 -9.69 67.88 -12.07
N LYS A 587 -8.44 68.40 -12.00
CA LYS A 587 -8.16 69.79 -11.76
C LYS A 587 -8.76 70.66 -12.86
N LYS A 588 -8.53 70.29 -14.12
CA LYS A 588 -9.05 71.04 -15.26
C LYS A 588 -10.57 71.13 -15.23
N LEU A 589 -11.25 70.01 -15.06
CA LEU A 589 -12.71 69.92 -15.01
C LEU A 589 -13.26 70.73 -13.80
N ARG A 590 -12.65 70.61 -12.63
CA ARG A 590 -13.05 71.36 -11.43
C ARG A 590 -13.00 72.91 -11.65
N ASP A 591 -11.89 73.40 -12.24
CA ASP A 591 -11.70 74.83 -12.51
C ASP A 591 -12.68 75.32 -13.55
N GLU A 592 -13.07 74.51 -14.54
CA GLU A 592 -14.13 74.82 -15.50
C GLU A 592 -15.52 74.89 -14.82
N VAL A 593 -15.84 73.93 -13.96
CA VAL A 593 -17.13 73.82 -13.27
C VAL A 593 -17.31 74.94 -12.24
N ARG A 594 -16.24 75.43 -11.60
CA ARG A 594 -16.28 76.54 -10.66
C ARG A 594 -16.46 77.94 -11.33
N LYS A 595 -16.17 78.07 -12.65
CA LYS A 595 -16.40 79.27 -13.44
C LYS A 595 -17.82 79.34 -13.98
N ARG A 596 -18.59 78.27 -14.00
CA ARG A 596 -19.99 78.17 -14.37
C ARG A 596 -20.89 78.28 -13.14
#